data_eff652600ed6b63529d7d329daa36850
#
_entry.id   eff652600ed6b63529d7d329daa36850
#
_cell.length_a   1.000
_cell.length_b   1.000
_cell.length_c   1.000
_cell.angle_alpha   90.00
_cell.angle_beta   90.00
_cell.angle_gamma   90.00
#
_symmetry.space_group_name_H-M   'P 1'
#
loop_
_entity.id
_entity.type
_entity.pdbx_description
1 polymer ?
#
loop_
_entity_poly.entity_id
_entity_poly.type
_entity_poly.pdbx_seq_one_letter_code
_entity_poly.pdbx_strand_id
1 'polypeptide(L)'
;MNIIVEKSKSFALNIIEVYKWLCKNKHEFILSKQLLRSGTGIGANIKEAIRGQSKADFYAKLFISLKEASEAEYWLELLHESEYLPTPLFTDIYAECQEILKILTAIVKHRGDS
;
A
#
# COMPACT_ATOMS: atom_id res chain seq x y z
N MET A 1 0.16 7.51 14.86
CA MET A 1 -0.81 6.63 14.21
C MET A 1 -1.73 7.35 13.22
N ASN A 2 -2.19 8.55 13.56
CA ASN A 2 -3.08 9.28 12.64
C ASN A 2 -2.48 9.50 11.26
N ILE A 3 -1.18 9.81 11.20
CA ILE A 3 -0.55 10.09 9.91
C ILE A 3 -0.57 8.86 8.97
N ILE A 4 -0.34 7.65 9.51
CA ILE A 4 -0.35 6.45 8.66
C ILE A 4 -1.77 6.09 8.24
N VAL A 5 -2.76 6.36 9.09
CA VAL A 5 -4.17 6.16 8.73
C VAL A 5 -4.54 7.03 7.54
N GLU A 6 -4.21 8.32 7.61
CA GLU A 6 -4.51 9.28 6.54
C GLU A 6 -3.75 8.95 5.25
N LYS A 7 -2.46 8.67 5.37
CA LYS A 7 -1.62 8.37 4.20
C LYS A 7 -2.04 7.08 3.51
N SER A 8 -2.38 6.05 4.27
CA SER A 8 -2.80 4.78 3.67
C SER A 8 -4.16 4.89 2.99
N LYS A 9 -5.06 5.71 3.52
CA LYS A 9 -6.35 5.95 2.88
C LYS A 9 -6.17 6.76 1.59
N SER A 10 -5.37 7.82 1.65
CA SER A 10 -5.07 8.64 0.47
C SER A 10 -4.41 7.79 -0.61
N PHE A 11 -3.45 6.96 -0.23
CA PHE A 11 -2.79 6.04 -1.15
C PHE A 11 -3.80 5.08 -1.78
N ALA A 12 -4.70 4.50 -0.99
CA ALA A 12 -5.72 3.58 -1.49
C ALA A 12 -6.59 4.26 -2.56
N LEU A 13 -7.00 5.50 -2.31
CA LEU A 13 -7.80 6.26 -3.27
C LEU A 13 -7.02 6.49 -4.56
N ASN A 14 -5.74 6.82 -4.46
CA ASN A 14 -4.89 7.02 -5.63
C ASN A 14 -4.65 5.71 -6.39
N ILE A 15 -4.53 4.61 -5.68
CA ILE A 15 -4.40 3.27 -6.30
C ILE A 15 -5.66 2.93 -7.09
N ILE A 16 -6.83 3.25 -6.55
CA ILE A 16 -8.10 3.02 -7.26
C ILE A 16 -8.10 3.79 -8.58
N GLU A 17 -7.61 5.03 -8.57
CA GLU A 17 -7.53 5.83 -9.80
C GLU A 17 -6.53 5.24 -10.81
N VAL A 18 -5.38 4.77 -10.33
CA VAL A 18 -4.40 4.09 -11.17
C VAL A 18 -5.01 2.82 -11.78
N TYR A 19 -5.72 2.05 -10.97
CA TYR A 19 -6.40 0.84 -11.42
C TYR A 19 -7.39 1.16 -12.56
N LYS A 20 -8.25 2.17 -12.36
CA LYS A 20 -9.20 2.58 -13.38
C LYS A 20 -8.51 3.00 -14.68
N TRP A 21 -7.42 3.76 -14.53
CA TRP A 21 -6.65 4.23 -15.68
C TRP A 21 -6.03 3.07 -16.48
N LEU A 22 -5.46 2.10 -15.77
CA LEU A 22 -4.86 0.91 -16.40
C LEU A 22 -5.90 0.08 -17.15
N CYS A 23 -7.06 -0.12 -16.55
CA CYS A 23 -8.15 -0.87 -17.18
C CYS A 23 -8.64 -0.15 -18.43
N LYS A 24 -8.86 1.16 -18.32
CA LYS A 24 -9.44 1.94 -19.41
C LYS A 24 -8.45 2.18 -20.56
N ASN A 25 -7.21 2.54 -20.23
CA ASN A 25 -6.25 2.98 -21.24
C ASN A 25 -5.30 1.89 -21.73
N LYS A 26 -5.06 0.88 -20.92
CA LYS A 26 -4.11 -0.19 -21.27
C LYS A 26 -4.76 -1.57 -21.37
N HIS A 27 -6.03 -1.68 -21.01
CA HIS A 27 -6.74 -2.97 -20.97
C HIS A 27 -5.96 -4.01 -20.18
N GLU A 28 -5.29 -3.56 -19.11
CA GLU A 28 -4.54 -4.42 -18.22
C GLU A 28 -5.40 -4.72 -17.00
N PHE A 29 -5.78 -5.98 -16.80
CA PHE A 29 -6.77 -6.37 -15.79
C PHE A 29 -6.22 -7.36 -14.77
N ILE A 30 -4.99 -7.84 -14.95
CA ILE A 30 -4.43 -8.90 -14.10
C ILE A 30 -3.50 -8.31 -13.03
N LEU A 31 -2.44 -7.63 -13.46
CA LEU A 31 -1.50 -7.00 -12.52
C LEU A 31 -2.17 -5.83 -11.79
N SER A 32 -2.99 -5.08 -12.50
CA SER A 32 -3.72 -3.96 -11.91
C SER A 32 -4.64 -4.41 -10.79
N LYS A 33 -5.26 -5.58 -10.92
CA LYS A 33 -6.12 -6.14 -9.87
C LYS A 33 -5.30 -6.52 -8.64
N GLN A 34 -4.11 -7.08 -8.82
CA GLN A 34 -3.21 -7.39 -7.70
C GLN A 34 -2.77 -6.11 -6.99
N LEU A 35 -2.47 -5.07 -7.77
CA LEU A 35 -2.13 -3.77 -7.21
C LEU A 35 -3.29 -3.19 -6.40
N LEU A 36 -4.50 -3.26 -6.95
CA LEU A 36 -5.70 -2.78 -6.27
C LEU A 36 -5.88 -3.48 -4.92
N ARG A 37 -5.77 -4.81 -4.91
CA ARG A 37 -5.90 -5.62 -3.70
C ARG A 37 -4.87 -5.25 -2.65
N SER A 38 -3.58 -5.26 -3.04
CA SER A 38 -2.51 -4.97 -2.08
C SER A 38 -2.50 -3.51 -1.65
N GLY A 39 -2.71 -2.59 -2.58
CA GLY A 39 -2.69 -1.16 -2.29
C GLY A 39 -3.82 -0.72 -1.36
N THR A 40 -5.00 -1.32 -1.48
CA THR A 40 -6.12 -1.02 -0.58
C THR A 40 -6.03 -1.83 0.71
N GLY A 41 -5.32 -2.95 0.70
CA GLY A 41 -5.13 -3.80 1.87
C GLY A 41 -4.29 -3.16 2.96
N ILE A 42 -3.42 -2.23 2.60
CA ILE A 42 -2.58 -1.52 3.56
C ILE A 42 -3.43 -0.83 4.62
N GLY A 43 -4.30 0.07 4.18
CA GLY A 43 -5.16 0.83 5.08
C GLY A 43 -6.18 -0.04 5.80
N ALA A 44 -6.71 -1.06 5.12
CA ALA A 44 -7.66 -1.98 5.73
C ALA A 44 -7.05 -2.68 6.94
N ASN A 45 -5.80 -3.14 6.83
CA ASN A 45 -5.11 -3.80 7.94
C ASN A 45 -4.71 -2.82 9.04
N ILE A 46 -4.36 -1.59 8.69
CA ILE A 46 -4.10 -0.56 9.70
C ILE A 46 -5.37 -0.31 10.53
N LYS A 47 -6.52 -0.22 9.88
CA LYS A 47 -7.78 -0.02 10.56
C LYS A 47 -8.09 -1.16 11.51
N GLU A 48 -7.83 -2.41 11.08
CA GLU A 48 -8.00 -3.57 11.95
C GLU A 48 -7.02 -3.55 13.12
N ALA A 49 -5.78 -3.09 12.88
CA ALA A 49 -4.79 -2.98 13.94
C ALA A 49 -5.25 -2.04 15.05
N ILE A 50 -5.79 -0.89 14.67
CA ILE A 50 -6.28 0.11 15.64
C ILE A 50 -7.43 -0.43 16.47
N ARG A 51 -8.26 -1.30 15.89
CA ARG A 51 -9.39 -1.91 16.56
C ARG A 51 -9.05 -3.25 17.21
N GLY A 52 -7.77 -3.62 17.22
CA GLY A 52 -7.32 -4.86 17.83
C GLY A 52 -7.49 -4.84 19.34
N GLN A 53 -7.60 -6.03 19.93
CA GLN A 53 -7.89 -6.18 21.35
C GLN A 53 -6.64 -6.25 22.22
N SER A 54 -5.47 -6.39 21.60
CA SER A 54 -4.23 -6.53 22.34
C SER A 54 -3.07 -5.91 21.55
N LYS A 55 -1.95 -5.72 22.22
CA LYS A 55 -0.74 -5.25 21.60
C LYS A 55 -0.25 -6.24 20.53
N ALA A 56 -0.39 -7.54 20.81
CA ALA A 56 -0.04 -8.58 19.86
C ALA A 56 -0.87 -8.49 18.59
N ASP A 57 -2.18 -8.31 18.71
CA ASP A 57 -3.08 -8.13 17.57
C ASP A 57 -2.69 -6.89 16.77
N PHE A 58 -2.42 -5.79 17.46
CA PHE A 58 -2.03 -4.53 16.83
C PHE A 58 -0.83 -4.74 15.92
N TYR A 59 0.25 -5.31 16.45
CA TYR A 59 1.47 -5.52 15.66
C TYR A 59 1.31 -6.60 14.59
N ALA A 60 0.52 -7.63 14.87
CA ALA A 60 0.25 -8.66 13.85
C ALA A 60 -0.41 -8.05 12.62
N LYS A 61 -1.40 -7.17 12.81
CA LYS A 61 -2.08 -6.50 11.70
C LYS A 61 -1.17 -5.50 10.99
N LEU A 62 -0.31 -4.80 11.73
CA LEU A 62 0.65 -3.88 11.11
C LEU A 62 1.67 -4.62 10.26
N PHE A 63 2.10 -5.81 10.66
CA PHE A 63 2.99 -6.63 9.85
C PHE A 63 2.31 -7.07 8.55
N ILE A 64 1.03 -7.41 8.60
CA ILE A 64 0.26 -7.74 7.39
C ILE A 64 0.19 -6.50 6.47
N SER A 65 -0.08 -5.33 7.06
CA SER A 65 -0.12 -4.07 6.31
C SER A 65 1.23 -3.80 5.62
N LEU A 66 2.33 -4.03 6.33
CA LEU A 66 3.67 -3.86 5.77
C LEU A 66 3.92 -4.80 4.59
N LYS A 67 3.49 -6.05 4.70
CA LYS A 67 3.59 -7.01 3.61
C LYS A 67 2.76 -6.56 2.40
N GLU A 68 1.56 -6.05 2.63
CA GLU A 68 0.72 -5.53 1.55
C GLU A 68 1.39 -4.34 0.85
N ALA A 69 2.02 -3.45 1.62
CA ALA A 69 2.74 -2.30 1.06
C ALA A 69 3.93 -2.77 0.21
N SER A 70 4.64 -3.79 0.68
CA SER A 70 5.75 -4.37 -0.06
C SER A 70 5.28 -5.00 -1.38
N GLU A 71 4.14 -5.69 -1.36
CA GLU A 71 3.53 -6.23 -2.58
C GLU A 71 3.13 -5.12 -3.54
N ALA A 72 2.50 -4.06 -3.03
CA ALA A 72 2.08 -2.94 -3.87
C ALA A 72 3.29 -2.32 -4.56
N GLU A 73 4.39 -2.16 -3.84
CA GLU A 73 5.63 -1.65 -4.41
C GLU A 73 6.09 -2.50 -5.59
N TYR A 74 6.06 -3.81 -5.42
CA TYR A 74 6.47 -4.75 -6.45
C TYR A 74 5.56 -4.66 -7.69
N TRP A 75 4.24 -4.64 -7.49
CA TRP A 75 3.31 -4.52 -8.62
C TRP A 75 3.49 -3.21 -9.37
N LEU A 76 3.76 -2.10 -8.65
CA LEU A 76 4.04 -0.82 -9.28
C LEU A 76 5.28 -0.89 -10.16
N GLU A 77 6.35 -1.52 -9.65
CA GLU A 77 7.58 -1.70 -10.41
C GLU A 77 7.34 -2.51 -11.69
N LEU A 78 6.61 -3.63 -11.56
CA LEU A 78 6.33 -4.47 -12.72
C LEU A 78 5.49 -3.74 -13.77
N LEU A 79 4.46 -3.03 -13.33
CA LEU A 79 3.60 -2.28 -14.24
C LEU A 79 4.36 -1.16 -14.97
N HIS A 80 5.30 -0.53 -14.28
CA HIS A 80 6.12 0.52 -14.87
C HIS A 80 7.16 -0.06 -15.82
N GLU A 81 7.89 -1.08 -15.41
CA GLU A 81 8.97 -1.65 -16.21
C GLU A 81 8.43 -2.41 -17.42
N SER A 82 7.21 -2.91 -17.37
CA SER A 82 6.56 -3.54 -18.51
C SER A 82 5.81 -2.54 -19.40
N GLU A 83 5.96 -1.25 -19.10
CA GLU A 83 5.45 -0.14 -19.91
C GLU A 83 3.92 0.02 -19.91
N TYR A 84 3.23 -0.57 -18.94
CA TYR A 84 1.81 -0.29 -18.75
C TYR A 84 1.58 1.04 -18.03
N LEU A 85 2.39 1.31 -17.01
CA LEU A 85 2.25 2.52 -16.19
C LEU A 85 3.31 3.54 -16.58
N PRO A 86 2.90 4.67 -17.18
CA PRO A 86 3.88 5.68 -17.62
C PRO A 86 4.56 6.37 -16.44
N THR A 87 5.79 6.84 -16.69
CA THR A 87 6.63 7.44 -15.66
C THR A 87 5.97 8.55 -14.85
N PRO A 88 5.24 9.50 -15.44
CA PRO A 88 4.62 10.56 -14.64
C PRO A 88 3.65 10.04 -13.59
N LEU A 89 2.85 9.03 -13.93
CA LEU A 89 1.92 8.42 -12.97
C LEU A 89 2.66 7.55 -11.97
N PHE A 90 3.67 6.82 -12.42
CA PHE A 90 4.46 5.94 -11.57
C PHE A 90 5.21 6.71 -10.49
N THR A 91 5.87 7.81 -10.86
CA THR A 91 6.74 8.56 -9.93
C THR A 91 6.01 8.96 -8.66
N ASP A 92 4.83 9.53 -8.80
CA ASP A 92 4.07 10.05 -7.65
C ASP A 92 3.55 8.92 -6.76
N ILE A 93 2.92 7.91 -7.37
CA ILE A 93 2.32 6.82 -6.59
C ILE A 93 3.39 5.94 -5.94
N TYR A 94 4.52 5.76 -6.60
CA TYR A 94 5.63 4.99 -6.06
C TYR A 94 6.25 5.70 -4.85
N ALA A 95 6.40 7.03 -4.91
CA ALA A 95 6.90 7.82 -3.79
C ALA A 95 5.98 7.70 -2.57
N GLU A 96 4.66 7.70 -2.78
CA GLU A 96 3.70 7.52 -1.70
C GLU A 96 3.85 6.13 -1.06
N CYS A 97 4.04 5.10 -1.87
CA CYS A 97 4.24 3.73 -1.40
C CYS A 97 5.50 3.63 -0.56
N GLN A 98 6.58 4.21 -1.03
CA GLN A 98 7.87 4.22 -0.33
C GLN A 98 7.76 4.91 1.03
N GLU A 99 7.01 5.99 1.10
CA GLU A 99 6.80 6.71 2.35
C GLU A 99 6.02 5.87 3.36
N ILE A 100 4.98 5.19 2.89
CA ILE A 100 4.18 4.29 3.73
C ILE A 100 5.04 3.14 4.26
N LEU A 101 5.87 2.54 3.39
CA LEU A 101 6.80 1.49 3.80
C LEU A 101 7.73 1.96 4.91
N LYS A 102 8.25 3.17 4.77
CA LYS A 102 9.15 3.76 5.75
C LYS A 102 8.47 3.93 7.11
N ILE A 103 7.26 4.47 7.10
CA ILE A 103 6.50 4.71 8.33
C ILE A 103 6.15 3.39 9.01
N LEU A 104 5.62 2.44 8.27
CA LEU A 104 5.23 1.13 8.82
C LEU A 104 6.45 0.39 9.38
N THR A 105 7.56 0.42 8.66
CA THR A 105 8.80 -0.20 9.12
C THR A 105 9.24 0.39 10.45
N ALA A 106 9.18 1.71 10.58
CA ALA A 106 9.54 2.40 11.82
C ALA A 106 8.62 1.98 12.97
N ILE A 107 7.32 1.88 12.72
CA ILE A 107 6.36 1.50 13.76
C ILE A 107 6.60 0.07 14.24
N VAL A 108 6.72 -0.89 13.31
CA VAL A 108 6.89 -2.30 13.70
C VAL A 108 8.25 -2.56 14.34
N LYS A 109 9.25 -1.74 14.04
CA LYS A 109 10.57 -1.83 14.62
C LYS A 109 10.54 -1.61 16.13
N HIS A 110 9.59 -0.83 16.64
CA HIS A 110 9.44 -0.55 18.06
C HIS A 110 8.66 -1.63 18.83
N ARG A 111 8.30 -2.71 18.18
CA ARG A 111 7.52 -3.79 18.79
C ARG A 111 8.15 -4.35 20.07
N GLY A 112 9.46 -4.43 20.11
CA GLY A 112 10.20 -4.98 21.23
C GLY A 112 10.59 -3.98 22.32
N ASP A 113 10.24 -2.71 22.16
CA ASP A 113 10.75 -1.62 22.98
C ASP A 113 9.91 -1.33 24.23
N SER A 114 8.92 -2.16 24.55
CA SER A 114 8.06 -1.86 25.71
C SER A 114 8.00 -3.02 26.72
#